data_a23cadb971f3be5b9cba742d83c8dd0f
#
_entry.id   a23cadb971f3be5b9cba742d83c8dd0f
#
_cell.length_a   1.000
_cell.length_b   1.000
_cell.length_c   1.000
_cell.angle_alpha   90.00
_cell.angle_beta   90.00
_cell.angle_gamma   90.00
#
_symmetry.space_group_name_H-M   'P 1'
#
loop_
_entity.id
_entity.type
_entity.pdbx_description
1 polymer ?
#
loop_
_entity_poly.entity_id
_entity_poly.type
_entity_poly.pdbx_seq_one_letter_code
_entity_poly.pdbx_strand_id
1 'polypeptide(L)'
;ALLAVLTAGAAARAQTVDPRYRFQTVRTAHFRFHFPEDASDLVAALVPIAERTWDRFAARGLRPPALTDVVVADQSEAPNGFATPLPRNRILLYTAPPAPGSGLNPVAWLEGLFVHEFTHIVHLDRAAGWAAAGPRIFGRTPWLLPNLLLPLWHIEGLATFEESRLPGRPDAGRLNAGDFTVHVAVPAGSGRPMPLDRANGGVTDWPGGLTPYAWGADFHAFLERRHGREAIDRLTERTARSLPWLGPRAFRSVFGTSLGELWRTYTHERIANAGGSASAGRQEPSPVRRLTRHGHIVGAARFGRARCDTCPAPLAYTVRTPDERPAVYVLRSFDEPPERLVTRYGGTTLAFSEDGTI
;
A
#
# COMPACT_ATOMS: atom_id res chain seq x y z
N ALA A 1 9.93 30.89 5.52
CA ALA A 1 10.40 29.52 5.83
C ALA A 1 9.41 28.43 5.37
N LEU A 2 8.09 28.69 5.49
CA LEU A 2 7.05 27.70 5.08
C LEU A 2 6.96 27.53 3.55
N LEU A 3 7.26 28.59 2.79
CA LEU A 3 7.21 28.57 1.32
C LEU A 3 8.37 27.75 0.71
N ALA A 4 9.52 27.69 1.38
CA ALA A 4 10.71 26.97 0.90
C ALA A 4 10.56 25.43 1.03
N VAL A 5 9.76 24.95 1.97
CA VAL A 5 9.54 23.50 2.16
C VAL A 5 8.62 22.93 1.07
N LEU A 6 7.70 23.76 0.53
CA LEU A 6 6.79 23.33 -0.55
C LEU A 6 7.47 23.26 -1.93
N THR A 7 8.60 23.94 -2.12
CA THR A 7 9.33 23.93 -3.39
C THR A 7 10.44 22.88 -3.47
N ALA A 8 10.94 22.39 -2.34
CA ALA A 8 12.03 21.41 -2.31
C ALA A 8 11.61 19.97 -2.68
N GLY A 9 10.30 19.65 -2.59
CA GLY A 9 9.80 18.31 -2.93
C GLY A 9 9.59 18.04 -4.43
N ALA A 10 9.56 19.07 -5.27
CA ALA A 10 9.20 18.94 -6.68
C ALA A 10 10.40 18.76 -7.63
N ALA A 11 11.62 18.97 -7.17
CA ALA A 11 12.78 19.06 -8.05
C ALA A 11 13.51 17.73 -8.36
N ALA A 12 13.17 16.63 -7.70
CA ALA A 12 14.04 15.46 -7.71
C ALA A 12 13.60 14.28 -8.60
N ARG A 13 12.48 14.35 -9.33
CA ARG A 13 12.01 13.24 -10.19
C ARG A 13 11.49 13.75 -11.54
N ALA A 14 12.35 14.37 -12.32
CA ALA A 14 11.97 14.89 -13.63
C ALA A 14 11.82 13.81 -14.72
N GLN A 15 12.29 12.59 -14.50
CA GLN A 15 12.30 11.56 -15.54
C GLN A 15 11.81 10.21 -15.00
N THR A 16 10.50 10.02 -15.05
CA THR A 16 9.84 8.74 -14.72
C THR A 16 9.68 7.84 -15.94
N VAL A 17 10.02 8.32 -17.13
CA VAL A 17 9.87 7.61 -18.41
C VAL A 17 11.09 7.87 -19.28
N ASP A 18 11.63 6.83 -19.93
CA ASP A 18 12.77 6.96 -20.86
C ASP A 18 12.33 7.81 -22.07
N PRO A 19 13.02 8.94 -22.38
CA PRO A 19 12.64 9.83 -23.48
C PRO A 19 12.81 9.18 -24.87
N ARG A 20 13.48 8.05 -24.98
CA ARG A 20 13.65 7.31 -26.23
C ARG A 20 12.39 6.53 -26.63
N TYR A 21 11.46 6.27 -25.72
CA TYR A 21 10.21 5.59 -26.04
C TYR A 21 9.31 6.42 -26.96
N ARG A 22 8.78 5.76 -27.97
CA ARG A 22 7.72 6.31 -28.82
C ARG A 22 6.38 5.87 -28.26
N PHE A 23 5.63 6.83 -27.74
CA PHE A 23 4.30 6.57 -27.17
C PHE A 23 3.23 6.61 -28.24
N GLN A 24 2.35 5.64 -28.18
CA GLN A 24 1.05 5.65 -28.85
C GLN A 24 -0.01 6.14 -27.85
N THR A 25 -1.16 6.57 -28.37
CA THR A 25 -2.28 7.01 -27.54
C THR A 25 -3.58 6.37 -28.05
N VAL A 26 -4.28 5.68 -27.17
CA VAL A 26 -5.64 5.18 -27.39
C VAL A 26 -6.58 5.89 -26.45
N ARG A 27 -7.72 6.37 -26.99
CA ARG A 27 -8.78 7.02 -26.23
C ARG A 27 -9.98 6.11 -26.13
N THR A 28 -10.52 5.99 -24.93
CA THR A 28 -11.77 5.31 -24.60
C THR A 28 -12.83 6.31 -24.11
N ALA A 29 -13.91 5.87 -23.53
CA ALA A 29 -14.95 6.76 -23.00
C ALA A 29 -14.42 7.67 -21.87
N HIS A 30 -13.65 7.11 -20.94
CA HIS A 30 -13.24 7.80 -19.72
C HIS A 30 -11.71 7.90 -19.54
N PHE A 31 -10.90 7.28 -20.45
CA PHE A 31 -9.46 7.24 -20.33
C PHE A 31 -8.72 7.60 -21.61
N ARG A 32 -7.49 8.09 -21.46
CA ARG A 32 -6.48 8.15 -22.52
C ARG A 32 -5.28 7.34 -22.06
N PHE A 33 -4.99 6.26 -22.78
CA PHE A 33 -3.83 5.41 -22.52
C PHE A 33 -2.67 5.85 -23.38
N HIS A 34 -1.55 6.15 -22.75
CA HIS A 34 -0.27 6.48 -23.39
C HIS A 34 0.71 5.36 -23.09
N PHE A 35 1.23 4.69 -24.10
CA PHE A 35 2.03 3.49 -23.93
C PHE A 35 3.01 3.28 -25.09
N PRO A 36 4.17 2.62 -24.87
CA PRO A 36 5.04 2.18 -25.93
C PRO A 36 4.42 1.03 -26.70
N GLU A 37 4.85 0.84 -27.96
CA GLU A 37 4.24 -0.13 -28.89
C GLU A 37 4.23 -1.57 -28.33
N ASP A 38 5.27 -1.96 -27.64
CA ASP A 38 5.45 -3.28 -27.00
C ASP A 38 4.49 -3.54 -25.82
N ALA A 39 3.82 -2.49 -25.30
CA ALA A 39 2.80 -2.61 -24.27
C ALA A 39 1.36 -2.72 -24.82
N SER A 40 1.17 -2.87 -26.12
CA SER A 40 -0.17 -2.84 -26.75
C SER A 40 -1.10 -3.93 -26.22
N ASP A 41 -0.62 -5.15 -26.03
CA ASP A 41 -1.42 -6.27 -25.51
C ASP A 41 -1.83 -6.05 -24.05
N LEU A 42 -0.93 -5.49 -23.25
CA LEU A 42 -1.22 -5.16 -21.87
C LEU A 42 -2.31 -4.06 -21.79
N VAL A 43 -2.22 -3.05 -22.65
CA VAL A 43 -3.22 -1.97 -22.71
C VAL A 43 -4.56 -2.51 -23.21
N ALA A 44 -4.57 -3.41 -24.19
CA ALA A 44 -5.80 -4.07 -24.64
C ALA A 44 -6.49 -4.83 -23.49
N ALA A 45 -5.72 -5.48 -22.60
CA ALA A 45 -6.26 -6.10 -21.39
C ALA A 45 -6.71 -5.09 -20.33
N LEU A 46 -6.01 -3.97 -20.20
CA LEU A 46 -6.26 -2.93 -19.19
C LEU A 46 -7.51 -2.08 -19.50
N VAL A 47 -7.80 -1.80 -20.76
CA VAL A 47 -8.94 -0.97 -21.18
C VAL A 47 -10.26 -1.45 -20.57
N PRO A 48 -10.69 -2.71 -20.72
CA PRO A 48 -11.94 -3.17 -20.13
C PRO A 48 -11.92 -3.15 -18.59
N ILE A 49 -10.79 -3.35 -17.97
CA ILE A 49 -10.62 -3.23 -16.50
C ILE A 49 -10.90 -1.78 -16.07
N ALA A 50 -10.31 -0.83 -16.77
CA ALA A 50 -10.43 0.58 -16.47
C ALA A 50 -11.88 1.08 -16.58
N GLU A 51 -12.55 0.78 -17.68
CA GLU A 51 -13.94 1.20 -17.91
C GLU A 51 -14.89 0.56 -16.89
N ARG A 52 -14.77 -0.75 -16.63
CA ARG A 52 -15.58 -1.41 -15.58
C ARG A 52 -15.32 -0.81 -14.20
N THR A 53 -14.08 -0.41 -13.92
CA THR A 53 -13.75 0.23 -12.64
C THR A 53 -14.40 1.61 -12.54
N TRP A 54 -14.38 2.39 -13.60
CA TRP A 54 -15.07 3.68 -13.68
C TRP A 54 -16.57 3.51 -13.41
N ASP A 55 -17.23 2.60 -14.13
CA ASP A 55 -18.66 2.29 -13.98
C ASP A 55 -19.01 1.88 -12.54
N ARG A 56 -18.15 1.06 -11.91
CA ARG A 56 -18.33 0.62 -10.52
C ARG A 56 -18.34 1.79 -9.53
N PHE A 57 -17.43 2.73 -9.68
CA PHE A 57 -17.39 3.92 -8.83
C PHE A 57 -18.56 4.87 -9.12
N ALA A 58 -18.92 5.03 -10.39
CA ALA A 58 -20.06 5.85 -10.80
C ALA A 58 -21.40 5.29 -10.28
N ALA A 59 -21.60 3.98 -10.34
CA ALA A 59 -22.78 3.30 -9.82
C ALA A 59 -22.97 3.49 -8.31
N ARG A 60 -21.89 3.75 -7.56
CA ARG A 60 -21.92 4.09 -6.13
C ARG A 60 -22.13 5.58 -5.86
N GLY A 61 -22.28 6.41 -6.88
CA GLY A 61 -22.45 7.85 -6.76
C GLY A 61 -21.16 8.63 -6.47
N LEU A 62 -19.98 8.00 -6.63
CA LEU A 62 -18.69 8.62 -6.34
C LEU A 62 -18.17 9.56 -7.43
N ARG A 63 -18.90 9.87 -8.45
CA ARG A 63 -18.60 10.86 -9.51
C ARG A 63 -17.12 10.82 -9.95
N PRO A 64 -16.63 9.73 -10.54
CA PRO A 64 -15.28 9.68 -11.08
C PRO A 64 -15.10 10.75 -12.19
N PRO A 65 -13.87 11.22 -12.43
CA PRO A 65 -13.63 12.25 -13.45
C PRO A 65 -14.01 11.75 -14.86
N ALA A 66 -14.45 12.68 -15.71
CA ALA A 66 -14.84 12.37 -17.08
C ALA A 66 -13.67 11.88 -17.94
N LEU A 67 -12.43 12.23 -17.59
CA LEU A 67 -11.24 11.82 -18.32
C LEU A 67 -10.05 11.71 -17.40
N THR A 68 -9.31 10.58 -17.50
CA THR A 68 -8.06 10.33 -16.80
C THR A 68 -7.00 9.86 -17.80
N ASP A 69 -5.80 10.45 -17.73
CA ASP A 69 -4.63 9.96 -18.47
C ASP A 69 -4.01 8.76 -17.77
N VAL A 70 -3.76 7.69 -18.49
CA VAL A 70 -3.07 6.49 -18.00
C VAL A 70 -1.79 6.30 -18.80
N VAL A 71 -0.65 6.45 -18.15
CA VAL A 71 0.66 6.23 -18.75
C VAL A 71 1.14 4.85 -18.32
N VAL A 72 1.39 4.00 -19.31
CA VAL A 72 1.96 2.66 -19.10
C VAL A 72 3.44 2.74 -19.41
N ALA A 73 4.28 2.33 -18.47
CA ALA A 73 5.73 2.40 -18.58
C ALA A 73 6.37 1.06 -18.19
N ASP A 74 7.31 0.59 -19.01
CA ASP A 74 8.05 -0.65 -18.82
C ASP A 74 9.52 -0.37 -18.47
N GLN A 75 9.75 0.39 -17.42
CA GLN A 75 11.09 0.87 -17.05
C GLN A 75 11.46 0.54 -15.61
N SER A 76 10.64 -0.24 -14.95
CA SER A 76 10.85 -0.64 -13.56
C SER A 76 10.67 -2.15 -13.43
N GLU A 77 11.61 -2.78 -12.76
CA GLU A 77 11.50 -4.20 -12.41
C GLU A 77 10.56 -4.44 -11.22
N ALA A 78 10.06 -3.39 -10.60
CA ALA A 78 9.12 -3.48 -9.48
C ALA A 78 7.70 -3.11 -9.91
N PRO A 79 6.70 -3.93 -9.58
CA PRO A 79 5.30 -3.57 -9.78
C PRO A 79 4.98 -2.35 -8.93
N ASN A 80 4.56 -1.27 -9.55
CA ASN A 80 4.22 -0.05 -8.85
C ASN A 80 3.28 0.81 -9.69
N GLY A 81 2.58 1.73 -9.05
CA GLY A 81 1.78 2.75 -9.68
C GLY A 81 1.93 4.08 -8.96
N PHE A 82 1.45 5.10 -9.60
CA PHE A 82 1.37 6.43 -9.03
C PHE A 82 0.19 7.19 -9.65
N ALA A 83 -0.64 7.78 -8.80
CA ALA A 83 -1.76 8.60 -9.24
C ALA A 83 -1.64 10.04 -8.72
N THR A 84 -2.00 10.99 -9.56
CA THR A 84 -2.07 12.41 -9.19
C THR A 84 -3.26 13.09 -9.84
N PRO A 85 -4.03 13.90 -9.10
CA PRO A 85 -5.03 14.77 -9.68
C PRO A 85 -4.43 16.08 -10.24
N LEU A 86 -3.14 16.35 -10.02
CA LEU A 86 -2.49 17.60 -10.39
C LEU A 86 -1.35 17.38 -11.41
N PRO A 87 -1.21 18.30 -12.40
CA PRO A 87 -2.13 19.38 -12.74
C PRO A 87 -3.44 18.91 -13.37
N ARG A 88 -3.50 17.63 -13.75
CA ARG A 88 -4.66 16.89 -14.27
C ARG A 88 -4.63 15.45 -13.79
N ASN A 89 -5.77 14.77 -13.85
CA ASN A 89 -5.90 13.37 -13.46
C ASN A 89 -5.01 12.49 -14.32
N ARG A 90 -4.03 11.87 -13.68
CA ARG A 90 -3.06 11.00 -14.34
C ARG A 90 -2.68 9.84 -13.44
N ILE A 91 -2.61 8.66 -14.05
CA ILE A 91 -2.08 7.44 -13.46
C ILE A 91 -0.84 7.05 -14.25
N LEU A 92 0.21 6.65 -13.56
CA LEU A 92 1.39 5.99 -14.13
C LEU A 92 1.41 4.55 -13.60
N LEU A 93 1.51 3.58 -14.50
CA LEU A 93 1.59 2.16 -14.15
C LEU A 93 2.91 1.59 -14.68
N TYR A 94 3.66 0.94 -13.81
CA TYR A 94 4.80 0.12 -14.18
C TYR A 94 4.35 -1.32 -14.42
N THR A 95 4.80 -1.91 -15.52
CA THR A 95 4.22 -3.14 -16.08
C THR A 95 4.84 -4.42 -15.53
N ALA A 96 5.94 -4.33 -14.77
CA ALA A 96 6.56 -5.50 -14.18
C ALA A 96 5.56 -6.26 -13.28
N PRO A 97 5.33 -7.56 -13.52
CA PRO A 97 4.46 -8.35 -12.65
C PRO A 97 5.10 -8.53 -11.26
N PRO A 98 4.30 -8.75 -10.21
CA PRO A 98 4.83 -9.00 -8.89
C PRO A 98 5.65 -10.28 -8.85
N ALA A 99 6.78 -10.23 -8.15
CA ALA A 99 7.61 -11.41 -7.95
C ALA A 99 6.86 -12.50 -7.15
N PRO A 100 7.13 -13.79 -7.41
CA PRO A 100 6.60 -14.86 -6.59
C PRO A 100 6.93 -14.64 -5.10
N GLY A 101 5.94 -14.77 -4.24
CA GLY A 101 6.10 -14.55 -2.79
C GLY A 101 6.06 -13.08 -2.35
N SER A 102 5.74 -12.13 -3.23
CA SER A 102 5.56 -10.72 -2.88
C SER A 102 4.26 -10.41 -2.12
N GLY A 103 3.42 -11.41 -1.86
CA GLY A 103 2.09 -11.21 -1.26
C GLY A 103 1.02 -10.66 -2.22
N LEU A 104 1.40 -10.35 -3.46
CA LEU A 104 0.47 -9.91 -4.51
C LEU A 104 0.08 -11.10 -5.40
N ASN A 105 -1.22 -11.21 -5.73
CA ASN A 105 -1.70 -12.22 -6.66
C ASN A 105 -1.25 -11.90 -8.09
N PRO A 106 -0.38 -12.71 -8.73
CA PRO A 106 0.15 -12.42 -10.06
C PRO A 106 -0.94 -12.38 -11.16
N VAL A 107 -2.06 -13.07 -10.96
CA VAL A 107 -3.16 -13.12 -11.95
C VAL A 107 -4.06 -11.89 -11.88
N ALA A 108 -4.21 -11.31 -10.70
CA ALA A 108 -5.10 -10.18 -10.46
C ALA A 108 -4.37 -8.86 -10.21
N TRP A 109 -3.03 -8.85 -10.25
CA TRP A 109 -2.22 -7.70 -9.86
C TRP A 109 -2.52 -6.44 -10.68
N LEU A 110 -2.68 -6.58 -11.99
CA LEU A 110 -2.92 -5.43 -12.88
C LEU A 110 -4.27 -4.77 -12.58
N GLU A 111 -5.32 -5.58 -12.36
CA GLU A 111 -6.63 -5.07 -11.97
C GLU A 111 -6.58 -4.43 -10.58
N GLY A 112 -5.94 -5.09 -9.62
CA GLY A 112 -5.74 -4.55 -8.27
C GLY A 112 -4.97 -3.24 -8.28
N LEU A 113 -3.86 -3.18 -9.01
CA LEU A 113 -3.04 -1.99 -9.15
C LEU A 113 -3.84 -0.85 -9.79
N PHE A 114 -4.55 -1.12 -10.90
CA PHE A 114 -5.37 -0.10 -11.55
C PHE A 114 -6.47 0.43 -10.62
N VAL A 115 -7.17 -0.47 -9.91
CA VAL A 115 -8.21 -0.06 -8.94
C VAL A 115 -7.62 0.78 -7.82
N HIS A 116 -6.44 0.42 -7.31
CA HIS A 116 -5.72 1.20 -6.30
C HIS A 116 -5.46 2.63 -6.79
N GLU A 117 -4.80 2.77 -7.93
CA GLU A 117 -4.44 4.08 -8.49
C GLU A 117 -5.66 4.90 -8.90
N PHE A 118 -6.67 4.25 -9.47
CA PHE A 118 -7.89 4.96 -9.83
C PHE A 118 -8.71 5.39 -8.60
N THR A 119 -8.64 4.65 -7.50
CA THR A 119 -9.20 5.08 -6.21
C THR A 119 -8.58 6.40 -5.75
N HIS A 120 -7.26 6.55 -5.89
CA HIS A 120 -6.61 7.83 -5.59
C HIS A 120 -7.18 8.96 -6.47
N ILE A 121 -7.36 8.74 -7.77
CA ILE A 121 -7.95 9.75 -8.65
C ILE A 121 -9.36 10.14 -8.18
N VAL A 122 -10.24 9.17 -7.96
CA VAL A 122 -11.64 9.41 -7.54
C VAL A 122 -11.70 10.11 -6.18
N HIS A 123 -10.83 9.72 -5.26
CA HIS A 123 -10.79 10.25 -3.90
C HIS A 123 -10.13 11.63 -3.84
N LEU A 124 -8.94 11.78 -4.43
CA LEU A 124 -8.11 12.99 -4.27
C LEU A 124 -8.59 14.14 -5.17
N ASP A 125 -9.16 13.84 -6.35
CA ASP A 125 -9.75 14.85 -7.24
C ASP A 125 -11.11 15.39 -6.73
N ARG A 126 -11.66 14.74 -5.70
CA ARG A 126 -12.97 15.09 -5.19
C ARG A 126 -12.94 16.44 -4.49
N ALA A 127 -13.60 17.42 -5.10
CA ALA A 127 -13.86 18.72 -4.49
C ALA A 127 -15.38 18.91 -4.36
N ALA A 128 -15.86 19.30 -3.20
CA ALA A 128 -17.28 19.47 -2.91
C ALA A 128 -17.52 20.70 -2.05
N GLY A 129 -18.76 21.20 -2.02
CA GLY A 129 -19.09 22.42 -1.28
C GLY A 129 -18.29 23.62 -1.78
N TRP A 130 -17.67 24.35 -0.85
CA TRP A 130 -16.87 25.54 -1.14
C TRP A 130 -15.68 25.25 -2.07
N ALA A 131 -15.06 24.08 -1.95
CA ALA A 131 -13.91 23.70 -2.77
C ALA A 131 -14.28 23.45 -4.25
N ALA A 132 -15.53 23.09 -4.56
CA ALA A 132 -15.97 22.82 -5.91
C ALA A 132 -16.05 24.07 -6.82
N ALA A 133 -16.22 25.25 -6.25
CA ALA A 133 -16.27 26.51 -6.98
C ALA A 133 -14.87 27.07 -7.30
N GLY A 134 -13.92 26.81 -6.44
CA GLY A 134 -12.58 27.38 -6.50
C GLY A 134 -11.81 27.08 -7.79
N PRO A 135 -11.81 25.87 -8.34
CA PRO A 135 -11.06 25.54 -9.56
C PRO A 135 -11.46 26.33 -10.81
N ARG A 136 -12.67 26.88 -10.83
CA ARG A 136 -13.13 27.73 -11.95
C ARG A 136 -12.45 29.11 -11.97
N ILE A 137 -11.98 29.58 -10.81
CA ILE A 137 -11.39 30.91 -10.63
C ILE A 137 -9.87 30.80 -10.53
N PHE A 138 -9.35 29.85 -9.75
CA PHE A 138 -7.94 29.73 -9.41
C PHE A 138 -7.24 28.54 -10.11
N GLY A 139 -7.95 27.80 -10.95
CA GLY A 139 -7.45 26.54 -11.50
C GLY A 139 -7.38 25.44 -10.46
N ARG A 140 -6.76 24.32 -10.83
CA ARG A 140 -6.57 23.17 -9.94
C ARG A 140 -5.34 23.38 -9.05
N THR A 141 -5.56 23.53 -7.78
CA THR A 141 -4.50 23.70 -6.78
C THR A 141 -4.69 22.73 -5.61
N PRO A 142 -3.63 22.34 -4.89
CA PRO A 142 -3.75 21.44 -3.75
C PRO A 142 -4.74 21.93 -2.67
N TRP A 143 -4.85 23.24 -2.48
CA TRP A 143 -5.73 23.84 -1.49
C TRP A 143 -7.23 23.68 -1.79
N LEU A 144 -7.57 23.45 -3.06
CA LEU A 144 -8.93 23.24 -3.52
C LEU A 144 -9.27 21.75 -3.70
N LEU A 145 -8.38 20.87 -3.28
CA LEU A 145 -8.54 19.43 -3.24
C LEU A 145 -8.33 18.93 -1.80
N PRO A 146 -9.33 19.09 -0.91
CA PRO A 146 -9.17 18.85 0.53
C PRO A 146 -8.67 17.44 0.87
N ASN A 147 -9.03 16.45 0.06
CA ASN A 147 -8.63 15.06 0.27
C ASN A 147 -7.13 14.81 0.05
N LEU A 148 -6.41 15.69 -0.65
CA LEU A 148 -4.94 15.63 -0.73
C LEU A 148 -4.24 15.89 0.59
N LEU A 149 -4.94 16.53 1.54
CA LEU A 149 -4.40 16.91 2.85
C LEU A 149 -4.83 15.95 3.96
N LEU A 150 -5.43 14.83 3.60
CA LEU A 150 -5.78 13.76 4.53
C LEU A 150 -4.53 12.98 4.97
N PRO A 151 -4.58 12.32 6.13
CA PRO A 151 -3.50 11.44 6.57
C PRO A 151 -3.25 10.31 5.59
N LEU A 152 -1.97 9.91 5.45
CA LEU A 152 -1.56 8.87 4.50
C LEU A 152 -2.27 7.54 4.75
N TRP A 153 -2.49 7.16 6.03
CA TRP A 153 -3.23 5.94 6.36
C TRP A 153 -4.68 5.95 5.81
N HIS A 154 -5.29 7.12 5.67
CA HIS A 154 -6.62 7.21 5.09
C HIS A 154 -6.57 7.13 3.56
N ILE A 155 -5.61 7.82 2.94
CA ILE A 155 -5.42 7.83 1.48
C ILE A 155 -5.05 6.44 0.97
N GLU A 156 -3.98 5.87 1.48
CA GLU A 156 -3.47 4.56 1.05
C GLU A 156 -4.35 3.41 1.56
N GLY A 157 -4.87 3.57 2.77
CA GLY A 157 -5.77 2.59 3.35
C GLY A 157 -7.08 2.45 2.57
N LEU A 158 -7.66 3.55 2.09
CA LEU A 158 -8.85 3.50 1.25
C LEU A 158 -8.56 2.82 -0.09
N ALA A 159 -7.44 3.14 -0.73
CA ALA A 159 -7.07 2.53 -2.01
C ALA A 159 -6.80 1.02 -1.87
N THR A 160 -6.07 0.61 -0.82
CA THR A 160 -5.83 -0.80 -0.51
C THR A 160 -7.12 -1.55 -0.14
N PHE A 161 -8.04 -0.90 0.54
CA PHE A 161 -9.36 -1.45 0.83
C PHE A 161 -10.17 -1.67 -0.45
N GLU A 162 -10.18 -0.71 -1.39
CA GLU A 162 -10.90 -0.82 -2.67
C GLU A 162 -10.34 -1.92 -3.58
N GLU A 163 -9.02 -2.03 -3.72
CA GLU A 163 -8.39 -3.11 -4.50
C GLU A 163 -8.71 -4.50 -3.95
N SER A 164 -9.01 -4.57 -2.65
CA SER A 164 -9.34 -5.82 -1.94
C SER A 164 -10.84 -6.16 -1.95
N ARG A 165 -11.64 -5.39 -2.69
CA ARG A 165 -13.09 -5.57 -2.86
C ARG A 165 -13.47 -5.80 -4.31
N LEU A 166 -12.63 -6.50 -5.07
CA LEU A 166 -12.90 -6.82 -6.48
C LEU A 166 -14.03 -7.86 -6.59
N PRO A 167 -15.05 -7.58 -7.41
CA PRO A 167 -16.16 -8.53 -7.60
C PRO A 167 -15.67 -9.87 -8.17
N GLY A 168 -16.13 -10.96 -7.57
CA GLY A 168 -15.76 -12.32 -7.99
C GLY A 168 -14.33 -12.75 -7.65
N ARG A 169 -13.59 -11.95 -6.90
CA ARG A 169 -12.20 -12.22 -6.47
C ARG A 169 -12.01 -11.94 -4.98
N PRO A 170 -12.54 -12.79 -4.10
CA PRO A 170 -12.48 -12.58 -2.65
C PRO A 170 -11.04 -12.64 -2.09
N ASP A 171 -10.11 -13.24 -2.82
CA ASP A 171 -8.69 -13.38 -2.52
C ASP A 171 -7.82 -12.25 -3.11
N ALA A 172 -8.41 -11.36 -3.90
CA ALA A 172 -7.67 -10.27 -4.52
C ALA A 172 -7.35 -9.14 -3.53
N GLY A 173 -6.28 -8.41 -3.84
CA GLY A 173 -5.83 -7.24 -3.10
C GLY A 173 -5.05 -7.57 -1.84
N ARG A 174 -4.29 -6.58 -1.39
CA ARG A 174 -3.32 -6.72 -0.29
C ARG A 174 -3.97 -6.96 1.07
N LEU A 175 -5.19 -6.48 1.31
CA LEU A 175 -5.90 -6.71 2.59
C LEU A 175 -6.17 -8.21 2.83
N ASN A 176 -6.35 -8.96 1.75
CA ASN A 176 -6.60 -10.41 1.80
C ASN A 176 -5.29 -11.23 1.68
N ALA A 177 -4.16 -10.58 1.40
CA ALA A 177 -2.86 -11.22 1.40
C ALA A 177 -2.36 -11.47 2.83
N GLY A 178 -1.79 -12.64 3.06
CA GLY A 178 -1.34 -13.07 4.38
C GLY A 178 -0.40 -12.08 5.07
N ASP A 179 0.50 -11.47 4.32
CA ASP A 179 1.47 -10.49 4.85
C ASP A 179 0.78 -9.27 5.48
N PHE A 180 -0.26 -8.72 4.84
CA PHE A 180 -0.99 -7.57 5.38
C PHE A 180 -1.81 -7.94 6.62
N THR A 181 -2.37 -9.14 6.64
CA THR A 181 -3.03 -9.67 7.83
C THR A 181 -2.07 -9.78 9.00
N VAL A 182 -0.84 -10.26 8.76
CA VAL A 182 0.21 -10.38 9.78
C VAL A 182 0.64 -9.01 10.32
N HIS A 183 0.71 -7.98 9.47
CA HIS A 183 1.07 -6.61 9.89
C HIS A 183 0.11 -6.01 10.93
N VAL A 184 -1.14 -6.42 10.93
CA VAL A 184 -2.13 -6.01 11.93
C VAL A 184 -2.23 -7.02 13.09
N ALA A 185 -2.27 -8.32 12.78
CA ALA A 185 -2.51 -9.37 13.76
C ALA A 185 -1.38 -9.52 14.78
N VAL A 186 -0.11 -9.40 14.35
CA VAL A 186 1.04 -9.57 15.26
C VAL A 186 1.12 -8.45 16.31
N PRO A 187 1.05 -7.15 15.98
CA PRO A 187 1.01 -6.12 17.01
C PRO A 187 -0.23 -6.18 17.90
N ALA A 188 -1.40 -6.49 17.31
CA ALA A 188 -2.63 -6.66 18.09
C ALA A 188 -2.53 -7.83 19.08
N GLY A 189 -2.02 -8.98 18.63
CA GLY A 189 -1.82 -10.18 19.45
C GLY A 189 -0.78 -9.99 20.56
N SER A 190 0.18 -9.08 20.38
CA SER A 190 1.14 -8.70 21.42
C SER A 190 0.61 -7.63 22.38
N GLY A 191 -0.65 -7.18 22.23
CA GLY A 191 -1.25 -6.11 23.01
C GLY A 191 -0.72 -4.71 22.69
N ARG A 192 -0.01 -4.54 21.56
CA ARG A 192 0.59 -3.27 21.11
C ARG A 192 0.08 -2.89 19.72
N PRO A 193 -1.21 -2.61 19.56
CA PRO A 193 -1.75 -2.19 18.28
C PRO A 193 -1.16 -0.84 17.86
N MET A 194 -1.17 -0.56 16.56
CA MET A 194 -0.67 0.71 16.03
C MET A 194 -1.49 1.89 16.56
N PRO A 195 -0.88 2.86 17.25
CA PRO A 195 -1.58 4.07 17.66
C PRO A 195 -1.85 4.97 16.45
N LEU A 196 -2.94 5.73 16.50
CA LEU A 196 -3.43 6.54 15.37
C LEU A 196 -2.40 7.57 14.88
N ASP A 197 -1.66 8.18 15.78
CA ASP A 197 -0.62 9.19 15.49
C ASP A 197 0.60 8.59 14.74
N ARG A 198 0.79 7.28 14.82
CA ARG A 198 1.84 6.56 14.08
C ARG A 198 1.35 5.83 12.83
N ALA A 199 0.04 5.83 12.59
CA ALA A 199 -0.55 5.10 11.46
C ALA A 199 -0.14 5.62 10.07
N ASN A 200 0.40 6.84 9.99
CA ASN A 200 0.93 7.38 8.73
C ASN A 200 2.22 6.72 8.23
N GLY A 201 2.83 5.83 8.98
CA GLY A 201 4.09 5.20 8.63
C GLY A 201 5.29 6.15 8.76
N GLY A 202 6.37 5.83 8.07
CA GLY A 202 7.62 6.61 8.17
C GLY A 202 8.36 6.41 9.49
N VAL A 203 7.88 5.55 10.38
CA VAL A 203 8.50 5.16 11.63
C VAL A 203 9.49 4.01 11.41
N THR A 204 10.45 3.87 12.30
CA THR A 204 11.47 2.84 12.25
C THR A 204 10.96 1.47 12.70
N ASP A 205 9.83 1.43 13.40
CA ASP A 205 9.24 0.20 13.90
C ASP A 205 8.53 -0.59 12.79
N TRP A 206 8.55 -1.91 12.90
CA TRP A 206 7.80 -2.79 12.02
C TRP A 206 6.27 -2.52 12.12
N PRO A 207 5.51 -2.48 11.01
CA PRO A 207 5.84 -2.82 9.64
C PRO A 207 6.41 -1.68 8.76
N GLY A 208 6.86 -0.58 9.35
CA GLY A 208 7.51 0.51 8.63
C GLY A 208 6.59 1.21 7.63
N GLY A 209 7.07 1.40 6.40
CA GLY A 209 6.33 2.08 5.34
C GLY A 209 5.04 1.40 4.88
N LEU A 210 4.80 0.13 5.25
CA LEU A 210 3.55 -0.58 4.95
C LEU A 210 2.42 -0.27 5.96
N THR A 211 2.72 0.41 7.04
CA THR A 211 1.75 0.77 8.10
C THR A 211 0.49 1.47 7.55
N PRO A 212 0.58 2.51 6.71
CA PRO A 212 -0.58 3.21 6.19
C PRO A 212 -1.51 2.30 5.39
N TYR A 213 -0.93 1.41 4.62
CA TYR A 213 -1.66 0.45 3.78
C TYR A 213 -2.39 -0.59 4.63
N ALA A 214 -1.66 -1.30 5.47
CA ALA A 214 -2.21 -2.42 6.24
C ALA A 214 -3.23 -1.96 7.29
N TRP A 215 -2.84 -1.04 8.16
CA TRP A 215 -3.72 -0.54 9.22
C TRP A 215 -4.85 0.33 8.69
N GLY A 216 -4.56 1.14 7.65
CA GLY A 216 -5.58 1.95 7.01
C GLY A 216 -6.65 1.11 6.32
N ALA A 217 -6.26 0.10 5.52
CA ALA A 217 -7.23 -0.77 4.83
C ALA A 217 -8.06 -1.59 5.82
N ASP A 218 -7.41 -2.16 6.83
CA ASP A 218 -8.12 -2.94 7.84
C ASP A 218 -9.08 -2.08 8.69
N PHE A 219 -8.73 -0.82 8.95
CA PHE A 219 -9.63 0.13 9.59
C PHE A 219 -10.83 0.49 8.70
N HIS A 220 -10.64 0.68 7.38
CA HIS A 220 -11.77 0.87 6.46
C HIS A 220 -12.67 -0.37 6.39
N ALA A 221 -12.09 -1.57 6.42
CA ALA A 221 -12.86 -2.81 6.50
C ALA A 221 -13.66 -2.91 7.83
N PHE A 222 -13.09 -2.46 8.95
CA PHE A 222 -13.80 -2.36 10.20
C PHE A 222 -14.98 -1.36 10.11
N LEU A 223 -14.78 -0.20 9.52
CA LEU A 223 -15.84 0.79 9.32
C LEU A 223 -16.95 0.26 8.42
N GLU A 224 -16.61 -0.43 7.32
CA GLU A 224 -17.58 -1.07 6.43
C GLU A 224 -18.45 -2.11 7.17
N ARG A 225 -17.82 -3.00 7.95
CA ARG A 225 -18.55 -4.01 8.72
C ARG A 225 -19.55 -3.42 9.70
N ARG A 226 -19.25 -2.27 10.30
CA ARG A 226 -20.10 -1.65 11.33
C ARG A 226 -21.13 -0.67 10.78
N HIS A 227 -20.84 -0.01 9.68
CA HIS A 227 -21.63 1.14 9.20
C HIS A 227 -22.07 1.00 7.74
N GLY A 228 -21.67 -0.08 7.07
CA GLY A 228 -21.99 -0.33 5.66
C GLY A 228 -21.08 0.45 4.70
N ARG A 229 -21.11 0.02 3.44
CA ARG A 229 -20.30 0.56 2.35
C ARG A 229 -20.60 2.02 2.06
N GLU A 230 -21.88 2.38 2.07
CA GLU A 230 -22.35 3.74 1.78
C GLU A 230 -21.81 4.76 2.79
N ALA A 231 -21.46 4.31 4.01
CA ALA A 231 -20.85 5.19 5.00
C ALA A 231 -19.42 5.59 4.61
N ILE A 232 -18.67 4.68 3.97
CA ILE A 232 -17.33 4.97 3.41
C ILE A 232 -17.46 5.98 2.26
N ASP A 233 -18.44 5.79 1.38
CA ASP A 233 -18.69 6.70 0.26
C ASP A 233 -19.10 8.10 0.75
N ARG A 234 -19.97 8.16 1.78
CA ARG A 234 -20.31 9.43 2.44
C ARG A 234 -19.10 10.09 3.09
N LEU A 235 -18.18 9.31 3.66
CA LEU A 235 -16.96 9.85 4.26
C LEU A 235 -16.10 10.56 3.21
N THR A 236 -15.89 9.94 2.04
CA THR A 236 -15.16 10.53 0.90
C THR A 236 -15.77 11.87 0.46
N GLU A 237 -17.09 11.94 0.36
CA GLU A 237 -17.79 13.18 0.01
C GLU A 237 -17.70 14.23 1.14
N ARG A 238 -17.73 13.79 2.39
CA ARG A 238 -17.69 14.69 3.55
C ARG A 238 -16.31 15.29 3.76
N THR A 239 -15.25 14.50 3.58
CA THR A 239 -13.87 14.99 3.65
C THR A 239 -13.57 15.99 2.54
N ALA A 240 -14.11 15.78 1.32
CA ALA A 240 -13.98 16.68 0.19
C ALA A 240 -14.61 18.07 0.39
N ARG A 241 -15.46 18.24 1.40
CA ARG A 241 -16.06 19.53 1.81
C ARG A 241 -15.33 20.16 2.98
N SER A 242 -14.41 19.44 3.58
CA SER A 242 -13.69 19.90 4.78
C SER A 242 -12.73 21.03 4.45
N LEU A 243 -12.53 21.95 5.41
CA LEU A 243 -11.40 22.86 5.33
C LEU A 243 -10.09 22.04 5.43
N PRO A 244 -9.00 22.53 4.86
CA PRO A 244 -7.69 21.93 5.02
C PRO A 244 -7.41 21.52 6.47
N TRP A 245 -6.86 20.33 6.67
CA TRP A 245 -6.54 19.72 7.99
C TRP A 245 -7.72 19.39 8.90
N LEU A 246 -8.96 19.76 8.55
CA LEU A 246 -10.15 19.44 9.35
C LEU A 246 -10.86 18.16 8.90
N GLY A 247 -10.26 17.39 7.99
CA GLY A 247 -10.78 16.10 7.51
C GLY A 247 -11.21 15.14 8.62
N PRO A 248 -10.48 14.99 9.75
CA PRO A 248 -10.90 14.13 10.86
C PRO A 248 -12.26 14.44 11.46
N ARG A 249 -12.74 15.70 11.35
CA ARG A 249 -14.09 16.09 11.78
C ARG A 249 -15.22 15.44 10.98
N ALA A 250 -14.91 15.02 9.73
CA ALA A 250 -15.86 14.32 8.88
C ALA A 250 -16.30 12.98 9.50
N PHE A 251 -15.42 12.30 10.23
CA PHE A 251 -15.73 11.04 10.91
C PHE A 251 -16.89 11.20 11.88
N ARG A 252 -16.87 12.23 12.73
CA ARG A 252 -17.97 12.49 13.66
C ARG A 252 -19.29 12.76 12.92
N SER A 253 -19.24 13.47 11.82
CA SER A 253 -20.44 13.78 11.04
C SER A 253 -21.03 12.55 10.30
N VAL A 254 -20.21 11.57 9.97
CA VAL A 254 -20.66 10.38 9.23
C VAL A 254 -21.01 9.22 10.17
N PHE A 255 -20.21 9.02 11.22
CA PHE A 255 -20.29 7.85 12.11
C PHE A 255 -20.87 8.19 13.50
N GLY A 256 -21.16 9.45 13.79
CA GLY A 256 -21.68 9.88 15.10
C GLY A 256 -20.64 9.95 16.21
N THR A 257 -19.40 9.49 15.95
CA THR A 257 -18.34 9.43 16.94
C THR A 257 -17.00 9.94 16.39
N SER A 258 -16.06 10.29 17.25
CA SER A 258 -14.78 10.84 16.80
C SER A 258 -13.89 9.77 16.19
N LEU A 259 -12.97 10.18 15.29
CA LEU A 259 -11.95 9.30 14.72
C LEU A 259 -11.13 8.57 15.80
N GLY A 260 -10.75 9.29 16.89
CA GLY A 260 -9.99 8.68 17.98
C GLY A 260 -10.76 7.59 18.73
N GLU A 261 -12.07 7.74 18.90
CA GLU A 261 -12.94 6.73 19.51
C GLU A 261 -13.13 5.53 18.59
N LEU A 262 -13.35 5.76 17.29
CA LEU A 262 -13.43 4.69 16.29
C LEU A 262 -12.14 3.87 16.24
N TRP A 263 -10.99 4.54 16.27
CA TRP A 263 -9.69 3.88 16.25
C TRP A 263 -9.44 3.06 17.51
N ARG A 264 -9.82 3.57 18.69
CA ARG A 264 -9.74 2.80 19.95
C ARG A 264 -10.64 1.57 19.91
N THR A 265 -11.88 1.73 19.47
CA THR A 265 -12.82 0.59 19.34
C THR A 265 -12.26 -0.47 18.39
N TYR A 266 -11.74 -0.04 17.24
CA TYR A 266 -11.10 -0.90 16.27
C TYR A 266 -9.91 -1.68 16.86
N THR A 267 -8.98 -0.99 17.51
CA THR A 267 -7.81 -1.63 18.09
C THR A 267 -8.15 -2.59 19.23
N HIS A 268 -9.14 -2.27 20.05
CA HIS A 268 -9.67 -3.18 21.06
C HIS A 268 -10.28 -4.45 20.44
N GLU A 269 -11.07 -4.32 19.35
CA GLU A 269 -11.61 -5.47 18.62
C GLU A 269 -10.49 -6.35 18.05
N ARG A 270 -9.41 -5.76 17.52
CA ARG A 270 -8.26 -6.51 16.99
C ARG A 270 -7.51 -7.28 18.08
N ILE A 271 -7.31 -6.69 19.25
CA ILE A 271 -6.71 -7.38 20.40
C ILE A 271 -7.57 -8.54 20.85
N ALA A 272 -8.88 -8.31 21.00
CA ALA A 272 -9.81 -9.37 21.42
C ALA A 272 -9.86 -10.55 20.45
N ASN A 273 -9.90 -10.26 19.13
CA ASN A 273 -9.91 -11.29 18.09
C ASN A 273 -8.60 -12.08 18.04
N ALA A 274 -7.45 -11.42 18.26
CA ALA A 274 -6.17 -12.09 18.32
C ALA A 274 -6.07 -13.03 19.53
N GLY A 275 -6.61 -12.64 20.69
CA GLY A 275 -6.70 -13.47 21.90
C GLY A 275 -7.63 -14.67 21.73
N GLY A 276 -8.77 -14.49 21.04
CA GLY A 276 -9.73 -15.58 20.77
C GLY A 276 -9.21 -16.63 19.78
N SER A 277 -8.45 -16.22 18.78
CA SER A 277 -7.81 -17.14 17.83
C SER A 277 -6.70 -17.97 18.47
N ALA A 278 -6.01 -17.42 19.46
CA ALA A 278 -4.98 -18.14 20.23
C ALA A 278 -5.59 -19.21 21.16
N SER A 279 -6.89 -19.12 21.51
CA SER A 279 -7.55 -20.08 22.39
C SER A 279 -8.24 -21.23 21.63
N ALA A 280 -8.56 -21.07 20.33
CA ALA A 280 -9.31 -22.04 19.55
C ALA A 280 -8.48 -23.19 18.97
N GLY A 281 -7.17 -23.17 19.10
CA GLY A 281 -6.28 -24.21 18.57
C GLY A 281 -4.97 -24.32 19.34
N ARG A 282 -5.01 -24.39 20.69
CA ARG A 282 -3.80 -24.68 21.48
C ARG A 282 -3.29 -26.10 21.21
N GLN A 283 -2.54 -26.28 20.13
CA GLN A 283 -1.31 -27.03 20.25
C GLN A 283 -0.40 -26.21 21.18
N GLU A 284 0.16 -26.86 22.20
CA GLU A 284 1.22 -26.25 23.01
C GLU A 284 2.22 -25.58 22.06
N PRO A 285 2.50 -24.27 22.22
CA PRO A 285 3.41 -23.61 21.31
C PRO A 285 4.75 -24.35 21.41
N SER A 286 5.18 -24.95 20.31
CA SER A 286 6.57 -25.43 20.22
C SER A 286 7.46 -24.30 20.72
N PRO A 287 8.46 -24.57 21.55
CA PRO A 287 9.29 -23.53 22.13
C PRO A 287 9.89 -22.65 21.01
N VAL A 288 9.34 -21.46 20.86
CA VAL A 288 9.82 -20.50 19.86
C VAL A 288 11.11 -19.90 20.35
N ARG A 289 12.21 -20.16 19.63
CA ARG A 289 13.51 -19.57 19.91
C ARG A 289 13.70 -18.32 19.03
N ARG A 290 14.01 -17.18 19.66
CA ARG A 290 14.40 -15.97 18.95
C ARG A 290 15.83 -16.12 18.44
N LEU A 291 16.03 -16.09 17.10
CA LEU A 291 17.35 -16.23 16.47
C LEU A 291 18.04 -14.90 16.21
N THR A 292 17.31 -13.79 16.07
CA THR A 292 17.88 -12.48 15.76
C THR A 292 17.39 -11.40 16.73
N ARG A 293 18.17 -10.34 16.91
CA ARG A 293 17.86 -9.20 17.79
C ARG A 293 18.03 -7.84 17.11
N HIS A 294 18.10 -7.78 15.79
CA HIS A 294 18.31 -6.53 15.06
C HIS A 294 17.16 -5.51 15.24
N GLY A 295 15.96 -5.97 15.55
CA GLY A 295 14.82 -5.09 15.89
C GLY A 295 14.16 -4.40 14.71
N HIS A 296 14.64 -4.62 13.49
CA HIS A 296 14.14 -4.00 12.27
C HIS A 296 13.73 -5.00 11.20
N ILE A 297 13.57 -4.52 9.96
CA ILE A 297 13.15 -5.34 8.84
C ILE A 297 14.18 -6.42 8.58
N VAL A 298 13.79 -7.65 8.84
CA VAL A 298 14.53 -8.84 8.47
C VAL A 298 13.84 -9.45 7.25
N GLY A 299 14.56 -9.55 6.16
CA GLY A 299 14.04 -10.10 4.91
C GLY A 299 13.88 -11.62 4.98
N ALA A 300 13.29 -12.20 3.94
CA ALA A 300 13.02 -13.63 3.85
C ALA A 300 14.28 -14.45 4.11
N ALA A 301 14.22 -15.28 5.16
CA ALA A 301 15.29 -16.18 5.52
C ALA A 301 15.35 -17.38 4.56
N ARG A 302 16.54 -17.90 4.29
CA ARG A 302 16.79 -19.11 3.50
C ARG A 302 17.73 -20.03 4.25
N PHE A 303 17.38 -21.30 4.29
CA PHE A 303 18.29 -22.34 4.76
C PHE A 303 19.20 -22.78 3.62
N GLY A 304 20.48 -22.86 3.91
CA GLY A 304 21.46 -23.52 3.05
C GLY A 304 21.50 -25.03 3.29
N ARG A 305 22.36 -25.72 2.57
CA ARG A 305 22.59 -27.14 2.76
C ARG A 305 23.47 -27.36 3.99
N ALA A 306 23.11 -28.33 4.83
CA ALA A 306 23.96 -28.78 5.91
C ALA A 306 25.26 -29.39 5.34
N ARG A 307 26.40 -29.10 5.96
CA ARG A 307 27.70 -29.61 5.52
C ARG A 307 27.93 -31.08 5.88
N CYS A 308 27.18 -31.60 6.83
CA CYS A 308 27.16 -32.99 7.23
C CYS A 308 25.82 -33.33 7.87
N ASP A 309 25.51 -34.61 8.05
CA ASP A 309 24.20 -35.09 8.54
C ASP A 309 23.90 -34.62 9.98
N THR A 310 24.91 -34.32 10.77
CA THR A 310 24.77 -33.80 12.13
C THR A 310 25.02 -32.28 12.25
N CYS A 311 25.43 -31.62 11.16
CA CYS A 311 25.67 -30.20 11.13
C CYS A 311 24.37 -29.41 11.00
N PRO A 312 24.19 -28.27 11.69
CA PRO A 312 23.07 -27.40 11.45
C PRO A 312 23.15 -26.79 10.03
N ALA A 313 22.03 -26.72 9.36
CA ALA A 313 21.94 -26.00 8.09
C ALA A 313 22.12 -24.48 8.37
N PRO A 314 23.01 -23.79 7.64
CA PRO A 314 23.17 -22.36 7.80
C PRO A 314 21.90 -21.62 7.39
N LEU A 315 21.58 -20.51 8.09
CA LEU A 315 20.44 -19.66 7.81
C LEU A 315 20.92 -18.29 7.37
N ALA A 316 20.68 -17.91 6.10
CA ALA A 316 20.97 -16.57 5.62
C ALA A 316 19.70 -15.71 5.62
N TYR A 317 19.87 -14.42 5.92
CA TYR A 317 18.78 -13.45 5.92
C TYR A 317 19.31 -12.03 5.67
N THR A 318 18.43 -11.16 5.18
CA THR A 318 18.77 -9.74 4.99
C THR A 318 18.29 -8.92 6.17
N VAL A 319 19.04 -7.88 6.53
CA VAL A 319 18.67 -6.93 7.58
C VAL A 319 18.77 -5.51 7.05
N ARG A 320 17.78 -4.72 7.38
CA ARG A 320 17.75 -3.28 7.17
C ARG A 320 17.40 -2.60 8.48
N THR A 321 18.34 -1.81 9.01
CA THR A 321 18.15 -0.98 10.20
C THR A 321 18.30 0.50 9.82
N PRO A 322 17.83 1.46 10.63
CA PRO A 322 18.06 2.88 10.37
C PRO A 322 19.51 3.30 10.57
N ASP A 323 20.26 2.58 11.41
CA ASP A 323 21.59 2.99 11.87
C ASP A 323 22.72 2.41 11.01
N GLU A 324 22.43 1.34 10.24
CA GLU A 324 23.42 0.64 9.43
C GLU A 324 22.96 0.49 7.98
N ARG A 325 23.95 0.31 7.10
CA ARG A 325 23.65 -0.03 5.71
C ARG A 325 23.02 -1.41 5.63
N PRO A 326 22.03 -1.62 4.75
CA PRO A 326 21.43 -2.94 4.53
C PRO A 326 22.50 -4.00 4.27
N ALA A 327 22.35 -5.16 4.88
CA ALA A 327 23.36 -6.21 4.81
C ALA A 327 22.74 -7.61 4.80
N VAL A 328 23.52 -8.57 4.36
CA VAL A 328 23.24 -10.00 4.47
C VAL A 328 23.95 -10.55 5.69
N TYR A 329 23.24 -11.30 6.50
CA TYR A 329 23.74 -12.01 7.65
C TYR A 329 23.57 -13.52 7.49
N VAL A 330 24.43 -14.29 8.11
CA VAL A 330 24.33 -15.74 8.20
C VAL A 330 24.46 -16.21 9.66
N LEU A 331 23.59 -17.13 10.03
CA LEU A 331 23.72 -17.95 11.22
C LEU A 331 24.28 -19.30 10.78
N ARG A 332 25.50 -19.63 11.16
CA ARG A 332 26.12 -20.94 10.87
C ARG A 332 25.65 -22.00 11.85
N SER A 333 25.35 -21.57 13.06
CA SER A 333 24.73 -22.35 14.13
C SER A 333 23.72 -21.47 14.85
N PHE A 334 22.66 -22.04 15.42
CA PHE A 334 21.68 -21.27 16.21
C PHE A 334 22.21 -20.85 17.59
N ASP A 335 23.38 -21.38 18.01
CA ASP A 335 24.02 -21.06 19.26
C ASP A 335 25.09 -19.98 19.14
N GLU A 336 25.41 -19.57 17.91
CA GLU A 336 26.39 -18.54 17.61
C GLU A 336 25.71 -17.22 17.21
N PRO A 337 26.36 -16.07 17.42
CA PRO A 337 25.87 -14.81 16.92
C PRO A 337 25.88 -14.78 15.37
N PRO A 338 24.93 -14.03 14.75
CA PRO A 338 24.93 -13.91 13.30
C PRO A 338 26.17 -13.16 12.78
N GLU A 339 26.77 -13.69 11.75
CA GLU A 339 27.89 -13.09 11.02
C GLU A 339 27.38 -12.20 9.89
N ARG A 340 27.89 -10.97 9.78
CA ARG A 340 27.63 -10.08 8.66
C ARG A 340 28.51 -10.45 7.48
N LEU A 341 27.91 -10.89 6.38
CA LEU A 341 28.64 -11.30 5.17
C LEU A 341 28.97 -10.13 4.26
N VAL A 342 27.97 -9.32 3.91
CA VAL A 342 28.12 -8.28 2.91
C VAL A 342 27.10 -7.16 3.09
N THR A 343 27.50 -5.93 2.76
CA THR A 343 26.61 -4.79 2.60
C THR A 343 25.88 -4.88 1.26
N ARG A 344 24.57 -4.61 1.26
CA ARG A 344 23.74 -4.71 0.07
C ARG A 344 22.73 -3.58 0.02
N TYR A 345 22.71 -2.85 -1.07
CA TYR A 345 21.82 -1.67 -1.22
C TYR A 345 20.43 -1.99 -1.77
N GLY A 346 20.22 -3.14 -2.38
CA GLY A 346 18.95 -3.52 -2.98
C GLY A 346 18.67 -5.01 -2.91
N GLY A 347 17.41 -5.36 -3.18
CA GLY A 347 16.91 -6.73 -3.18
C GLY A 347 16.76 -7.32 -1.77
N THR A 348 15.71 -8.09 -1.58
CA THR A 348 15.40 -8.78 -0.31
C THR A 348 15.51 -10.29 -0.44
N THR A 349 15.68 -10.80 -1.66
CA THR A 349 15.75 -12.24 -1.96
C THR A 349 17.17 -12.75 -1.84
N LEU A 350 17.31 -13.92 -1.23
CA LEU A 350 18.54 -14.68 -1.11
C LEU A 350 18.32 -16.09 -1.64
N ALA A 351 19.36 -16.67 -2.17
CA ALA A 351 19.43 -18.09 -2.50
C ALA A 351 20.81 -18.63 -2.14
N PHE A 352 20.88 -19.91 -1.80
CA PHE A 352 22.13 -20.64 -1.75
C PHE A 352 22.33 -21.38 -3.07
N SER A 353 23.51 -21.32 -3.61
CA SER A 353 23.92 -22.20 -4.69
C SER A 353 24.19 -23.63 -4.18
N GLU A 354 24.35 -24.58 -5.06
CA GLU A 354 24.59 -25.98 -4.71
C GLU A 354 25.86 -26.17 -3.88
N ASP A 355 26.88 -25.35 -4.12
CA ASP A 355 28.14 -25.33 -3.37
C ASP A 355 28.07 -24.60 -2.01
N GLY A 356 26.90 -24.05 -1.66
CA GLY A 356 26.66 -23.33 -0.39
C GLY A 356 27.06 -21.86 -0.41
N THR A 357 27.34 -21.26 -1.56
CA THR A 357 27.53 -19.81 -1.71
C THR A 357 26.17 -19.09 -1.60
N ILE A 358 26.15 -17.87 -1.04
CA ILE A 358 24.94 -17.06 -0.87
C ILE A 358 24.92 -15.92 -1.88
#